data_66d7f4deaa1002934ce875c2be9e5d3a
#
_entry.id   66d7f4deaa1002934ce875c2be9e5d3a
#
_cell.length_a   1.000
_cell.length_b   1.000
_cell.length_c   1.000
_cell.angle_alpha   90.00
_cell.angle_beta   90.00
_cell.angle_gamma   90.00
#
_symmetry.space_group_name_H-M   'P 1'
#
loop_
_entity.id
_entity.type
_entity.pdbx_description
1 polymer ?
#
loop_
_entity_poly.entity_id
_entity_poly.type
_entity_poly.pdbx_seq_one_letter_code
_entity_poly.pdbx_strand_id
1 'polypeptide(L)'
;MKSTGIVRKIDDLGRVVLPKELRRTLGIEERDPLEIFIEDNTIILKKYQPACMFCGNARDVFTFKGKHVCPACAAEIGKQFQ
;
A
#
# COMPACT_ATOMS: atom_id res chain seq x y z
N MET A 1 -11.17 -2.06 -15.95
CA MET A 1 -11.20 -0.83 -15.12
C MET A 1 -12.53 -0.11 -15.29
N LYS A 2 -12.96 0.55 -14.27
CA LYS A 2 -14.23 1.29 -14.30
C LYS A 2 -13.92 2.78 -14.19
N SER A 3 -14.48 3.59 -15.11
CA SER A 3 -14.26 5.04 -15.06
C SER A 3 -15.09 5.67 -13.94
N THR A 4 -14.48 6.59 -13.23
CA THR A 4 -15.18 7.42 -12.24
C THR A 4 -15.79 8.66 -12.85
N GLY A 5 -15.38 9.00 -14.07
CA GLY A 5 -15.76 10.26 -14.72
C GLY A 5 -15.01 11.46 -14.17
N ILE A 6 -14.11 11.25 -13.23
CA ILE A 6 -13.35 12.34 -12.59
C ILE A 6 -12.09 12.61 -13.39
N VAL A 7 -11.87 13.89 -13.71
CA VAL A 7 -10.66 14.35 -14.45
C VAL A 7 -9.97 15.40 -13.60
N ARG A 8 -8.67 15.24 -13.42
CA ARG A 8 -7.85 16.19 -12.67
C ARG A 8 -6.60 16.51 -13.49
N LYS A 9 -6.16 17.75 -13.39
CA LYS A 9 -4.93 18.20 -14.06
C LYS A 9 -3.75 18.04 -13.13
N ILE A 10 -2.59 17.73 -13.70
CA ILE A 10 -1.34 17.72 -12.95
C ILE A 10 -0.84 19.15 -12.87
N ASP A 11 -0.44 19.59 -11.67
CA ASP A 11 0.05 20.95 -11.48
C ASP A 11 1.53 21.07 -11.91
N ASP A 12 2.11 22.25 -11.73
CA ASP A 12 3.49 22.52 -12.14
C ASP A 12 4.52 21.78 -11.29
N LEU A 13 4.13 21.23 -10.15
CA LEU A 13 4.99 20.42 -9.31
C LEU A 13 4.77 18.92 -9.51
N GLY A 14 3.96 18.54 -10.49
CA GLY A 14 3.69 17.13 -10.78
C GLY A 14 2.71 16.47 -9.85
N ARG A 15 1.86 17.23 -9.16
CA ARG A 15 0.91 16.69 -8.20
C ARG A 15 -0.48 16.58 -8.79
N VAL A 16 -1.21 15.58 -8.36
CA VAL A 16 -2.64 15.42 -8.67
C VAL A 16 -3.39 15.22 -7.35
N VAL A 17 -4.56 15.85 -7.24
CA VAL A 17 -5.38 15.75 -6.04
C VAL A 17 -6.41 14.64 -6.23
N LEU A 18 -6.46 13.71 -5.29
CA LEU A 18 -7.47 12.66 -5.29
C LEU A 18 -8.75 13.21 -4.64
N PRO A 19 -9.91 13.12 -5.31
CA PRO A 19 -11.15 13.64 -4.74
C PRO A 19 -11.50 12.99 -3.41
N LYS A 20 -12.13 13.75 -2.54
CA LYS A 20 -12.52 13.29 -1.21
C LYS A 20 -13.43 12.08 -1.25
N GLU A 21 -14.38 12.06 -2.18
CA GLU A 21 -15.32 10.95 -2.34
C GLU A 21 -14.58 9.66 -2.70
N LEU A 22 -13.61 9.77 -3.61
CA LEU A 22 -12.81 8.62 -4.02
C LEU A 22 -11.98 8.09 -2.86
N ARG A 23 -11.36 8.99 -2.10
CA ARG A 23 -10.56 8.60 -0.93
C ARG A 23 -11.42 7.88 0.12
N ARG A 24 -12.63 8.37 0.36
CA ARG A 24 -13.55 7.72 1.30
C ARG A 24 -13.95 6.32 0.84
N THR A 25 -14.26 6.19 -0.45
CA THR A 25 -14.67 4.90 -1.00
C THR A 25 -13.59 3.85 -0.87
N LEU A 26 -12.33 4.25 -1.02
CA LEU A 26 -11.19 3.33 -0.98
C LEU A 26 -10.51 3.26 0.39
N GLY A 27 -11.04 3.98 1.38
CA GLY A 27 -10.47 3.97 2.72
C GLY A 27 -9.10 4.61 2.82
N ILE A 28 -8.83 5.60 1.98
CA ILE A 28 -7.56 6.32 1.97
C ILE A 28 -7.67 7.52 2.89
N GLU A 29 -6.84 7.56 3.93
CA GLU A 29 -6.84 8.65 4.89
C GLU A 29 -5.64 9.56 4.66
N GLU A 30 -5.66 10.72 5.32
CA GLU A 30 -4.57 11.67 5.26
C GLU A 30 -3.26 11.00 5.68
N ARG A 31 -2.21 11.22 4.88
CA ARG A 31 -0.86 10.67 5.12
C ARG A 31 -0.74 9.16 4.90
N ASP A 32 -1.79 8.51 4.42
CA ASP A 32 -1.66 7.11 4.05
C ASP A 32 -0.66 6.97 2.90
N PRO A 33 0.25 6.00 2.99
CA PRO A 33 1.18 5.76 1.89
C PRO A 33 0.46 5.04 0.75
N LEU A 34 0.77 5.44 -0.47
CA LEU A 34 0.25 4.80 -1.68
C LEU A 34 1.41 4.29 -2.49
N GLU A 35 1.27 3.10 -3.01
CA GLU A 35 2.25 2.53 -3.93
C GLU A 35 1.82 2.81 -5.36
N ILE A 36 2.77 3.23 -6.18
CA ILE A 36 2.51 3.63 -7.57
C ILE A 36 2.99 2.53 -8.50
N PHE A 37 2.09 2.03 -9.33
CA PHE A 37 2.41 1.02 -10.35
C PHE A 37 2.20 1.61 -11.73
N ILE A 38 2.93 1.11 -12.70
CA ILE A 38 2.77 1.47 -14.11
C ILE A 38 2.40 0.22 -14.88
N GLU A 39 1.33 0.32 -15.67
CA GLU A 39 0.92 -0.75 -16.56
C GLU A 39 0.58 -0.12 -17.91
N ASP A 40 1.36 -0.45 -18.94
CA ASP A 40 1.28 0.19 -20.26
C ASP A 40 1.43 1.71 -20.13
N ASN A 41 0.39 2.49 -20.45
CA ASN A 41 0.40 3.94 -20.28
C ASN A 41 -0.48 4.38 -19.11
N THR A 42 -0.71 3.47 -18.14
CA THR A 42 -1.62 3.68 -17.03
C THR A 42 -0.83 3.77 -15.72
N ILE A 43 -1.22 4.70 -14.86
CA ILE A 43 -0.69 4.81 -13.50
C ILE A 43 -1.72 4.24 -12.56
N ILE A 44 -1.33 3.26 -11.74
CA ILE A 44 -2.21 2.62 -10.78
C ILE A 44 -1.72 2.95 -9.38
N LEU A 45 -2.60 3.49 -8.55
CA LEU A 45 -2.30 3.79 -7.16
C LEU A 45 -3.02 2.78 -6.27
N LYS A 46 -2.28 2.15 -5.40
CA LYS A 46 -2.84 1.22 -4.41
C LYS A 46 -2.40 1.63 -3.03
N LYS A 47 -3.27 1.44 -2.04
CA LYS A 47 -2.90 1.67 -0.65
C LYS A 47 -1.74 0.73 -0.30
N TYR A 48 -0.66 1.30 0.21
CA TYR A 48 0.52 0.52 0.55
C TYR A 48 0.27 -0.30 1.80
N GLN A 49 0.35 -1.61 1.68
CA GLN A 49 0.22 -2.53 2.81
C GLN A 49 1.45 -3.40 2.83
N PRO A 50 2.37 -3.15 3.76
CA PRO A 50 3.53 -4.01 3.88
C PRO A 50 3.10 -5.42 4.23
N ALA A 51 3.65 -6.39 3.52
CA ALA A 51 3.32 -7.80 3.71
C ALA A 51 4.52 -8.54 4.27
N CYS A 52 4.26 -9.60 5.03
CA CYS A 52 5.31 -10.45 5.56
C CYS A 52 6.17 -11.00 4.42
N MET A 53 7.49 -10.88 4.55
CA MET A 53 8.42 -11.32 3.51
C MET A 53 8.45 -12.85 3.34
N PHE A 54 7.92 -13.59 4.30
CA PHE A 54 7.95 -15.05 4.26
C PHE A 54 6.65 -15.66 3.75
N CYS A 55 5.51 -15.19 4.23
CA CYS A 55 4.23 -15.79 3.87
C CYS A 55 3.29 -14.88 3.09
N GLY A 56 3.61 -13.59 2.96
CA GLY A 56 2.80 -12.64 2.21
C GLY A 56 1.58 -12.10 2.95
N ASN A 57 1.38 -12.50 4.22
CA ASN A 57 0.27 -12.01 5.03
C ASN A 57 0.51 -10.55 5.43
N ALA A 58 -0.50 -9.69 5.24
CA ALA A 58 -0.40 -8.28 5.57
C ALA A 58 -0.96 -7.93 6.95
N ARG A 59 -1.47 -8.91 7.69
CA ARG A 59 -2.09 -8.68 9.00
C ARG A 59 -1.05 -8.59 10.11
N ASP A 60 -1.11 -7.49 10.87
CA ASP A 60 -0.27 -7.25 12.05
C ASP A 60 1.23 -7.32 11.77
N VAL A 61 1.63 -7.06 10.54
CA VAL A 61 3.03 -7.07 10.14
C VAL A 61 3.79 -5.98 10.87
N PHE A 62 4.96 -6.32 11.38
CA PHE A 62 5.87 -5.36 11.99
C PHE A 62 7.21 -5.38 11.27
N THR A 63 8.01 -4.34 11.50
CA THR A 63 9.32 -4.20 10.87
C THR A 63 10.41 -4.64 11.83
N PHE A 64 11.27 -5.54 11.38
CA PHE A 64 12.43 -5.99 12.14
C PHE A 64 13.65 -5.93 11.23
N LYS A 65 14.61 -5.08 11.60
CA LYS A 65 15.83 -4.84 10.83
C LYS A 65 15.56 -4.52 9.36
N GLY A 66 14.57 -3.67 9.13
CA GLY A 66 14.20 -3.24 7.78
C GLY A 66 13.36 -4.22 6.98
N LYS A 67 12.96 -5.33 7.59
CA LYS A 67 12.14 -6.36 6.95
C LYS A 67 10.77 -6.43 7.58
N HIS A 68 9.75 -6.75 6.77
CA HIS A 68 8.39 -6.90 7.25
C HIS A 68 8.13 -8.36 7.62
N VAL A 69 7.66 -8.61 8.83
CA VAL A 69 7.43 -9.97 9.34
C VAL A 69 6.09 -10.01 10.07
N CYS A 70 5.31 -11.06 9.87
CA CYS A 70 4.08 -11.25 10.62
C CYS A 70 4.36 -11.99 11.94
N PRO A 71 3.48 -11.87 12.96
CA PRO A 71 3.70 -12.52 14.24
C PRO A 71 3.82 -14.04 14.15
N ALA A 72 3.07 -14.68 13.25
CA ALA A 72 3.12 -16.13 13.08
C ALA A 72 4.50 -16.60 12.59
N CYS A 73 5.05 -15.90 11.57
CA CYS A 73 6.38 -16.26 11.07
C CYS A 73 7.46 -15.94 12.10
N ALA A 74 7.31 -14.85 12.85
CA ALA A 74 8.24 -14.50 13.91
C ALA A 74 8.28 -15.59 14.99
N ALA A 75 7.12 -16.14 15.36
CA ALA A 75 7.04 -17.21 16.33
C ALA A 75 7.71 -18.48 15.81
N GLU A 76 7.51 -18.82 14.54
CA GLU A 76 8.16 -19.98 13.92
C GLU A 76 9.68 -19.84 13.89
N ILE A 77 10.18 -18.66 13.56
CA ILE A 77 11.62 -18.40 13.57
C ILE A 77 12.16 -18.59 14.98
N GLY A 78 11.46 -18.08 15.99
CA GLY A 78 11.87 -18.21 17.38
C GLY A 78 11.99 -19.66 17.83
N LYS A 79 11.11 -20.54 17.36
CA LYS A 79 11.14 -21.97 17.70
C LYS A 79 12.38 -22.68 17.18
N GLN A 80 13.01 -22.14 16.14
CA GLN A 80 14.21 -22.77 15.57
C GLN A 80 15.43 -22.68 16.48
N PHE A 81 15.37 -21.78 17.47
CA PHE A 81 16.49 -21.52 18.36
C PHE A 81 16.25 -21.99 19.80
N GLN A 82 15.26 -22.81 20.01
CA GLN A 82 14.92 -23.37 21.32
C GLN A 82 15.39 -24.81 21.45
#